data_8d1222d6d80981f81f75197c0faefa2b
#
_entry.id   8d1222d6d80981f81f75197c0faefa2b
#
_cell.length_a   1.000
_cell.length_b   1.000
_cell.length_c   1.000
_cell.angle_alpha   90.00
_cell.angle_beta   90.00
_cell.angle_gamma   90.00
#
_symmetry.space_group_name_H-M   'P 1'
#
loop_
_entity.id
_entity.type
_entity.pdbx_description
1 polymer ?
#
loop_
_entity_poly.entity_id
_entity_poly.type
_entity_poly.pdbx_seq_one_letter_code
_entity_poly.pdbx_strand_id
1 'polypeptide(L)'
;MPSSVDALSPARPLPPGLAPMSCCWSTETMQKWLPFLAWLPNYTWYALKMDFLAGISVGLTVIPQALAYAEVAGLPPQYGLYSAFMGCFVYFFLGTSRDVTLGPTAIMSLLVSFYTFGKPAYAVLLAFLSGCIQLGMGFLRLGLLLDFISCPVIKGFTSAAAITISFGQIKNLLGLQHIPRQFFLQVYYIFRNIGETRVGDVVLGLVCMLLLLVLKLMRDHVPPVHPEMPPGVRLSHGLVWTATTARNALVVSFAALVAYSFEVTGYQPFVLTGKTPEGLPEPHVPPFSVTTTNGTVSFTEMVQGMGAGLAVVPLVGLLESIAVAKSFASQNNYRVDANQELLAIGLTNILGSIFSSFPVTGSFGRTALNAQSGVCTPAGGLMTGTLVLLSLDYLTSFFYYIPKSALAAVIIMAVAPLFDTKIVRTLWRVKRLDLLPLCVTFLLCFWEVQYGILAGTLVSVLIVLHSVARPKIQVSEGQVLILQPAGGLHFPAIDNLREDILNRALGTSPPRCAILDCTHVFSIDYTVVQGLGELMEDFHKRGVTLALIGLQVPVLRVLLSADLKGVLYFSTMEEAEKYLKQEPGAQPYNVSEDSVPEHKIALLKA
;
A
#
# COMPACT_ATOMS: atom_id res chain seq x y z
N MET A 1 -17.70 17.88 33.25
CA MET A 1 -19.13 17.65 33.56
C MET A 1 -19.96 18.64 32.76
N PRO A 2 -21.09 18.28 32.11
CA PRO A 2 -21.77 16.98 32.13
C PRO A 2 -21.93 16.32 30.77
N SER A 3 -22.18 15.06 30.84
CA SER A 3 -22.65 14.12 29.84
C SER A 3 -24.10 14.43 29.37
N SER A 4 -24.38 14.27 28.08
CA SER A 4 -25.70 13.84 27.61
C SER A 4 -25.54 13.04 26.32
N VAL A 5 -25.65 11.75 26.48
CA VAL A 5 -25.92 10.77 25.43
C VAL A 5 -27.43 10.79 25.23
N ASP A 6 -27.91 11.26 24.10
CA ASP A 6 -29.27 11.05 23.67
C ASP A 6 -29.35 10.02 22.56
N ALA A 7 -29.97 8.91 22.92
CA ALA A 7 -30.27 7.77 22.09
C ALA A 7 -31.30 8.17 21.02
N LEU A 8 -30.96 8.00 19.77
CA LEU A 8 -31.90 8.00 18.65
C LEU A 8 -32.52 6.60 18.49
N SER A 9 -33.78 6.50 18.79
CA SER A 9 -34.63 5.33 18.58
C SER A 9 -34.74 4.96 17.10
N PRO A 10 -34.89 3.67 16.74
CA PRO A 10 -35.02 3.24 15.35
C PRO A 10 -36.41 3.59 14.80
N ALA A 11 -36.42 4.25 13.64
CA ALA A 11 -37.62 4.55 12.88
C ALA A 11 -38.27 3.25 12.37
N ARG A 12 -39.60 3.18 12.52
CA ARG A 12 -40.44 2.07 12.06
C ARG A 12 -40.40 1.90 10.54
N PRO A 13 -40.40 0.67 10.01
CA PRO A 13 -40.51 0.44 8.57
C PRO A 13 -41.90 0.80 8.05
N LEU A 14 -41.96 1.56 6.97
CA LEU A 14 -43.19 1.85 6.19
C LEU A 14 -43.56 0.67 5.29
N PRO A 15 -44.84 0.47 4.97
CA PRO A 15 -45.33 -0.69 4.22
C PRO A 15 -44.91 -0.66 2.74
N PRO A 16 -44.79 -1.84 2.07
CA PRO A 16 -44.37 -1.92 0.68
C PRO A 16 -45.54 -1.53 -0.25
N GLY A 17 -45.42 -0.41 -0.90
CA GLY A 17 -46.35 0.04 -1.92
C GLY A 17 -45.91 1.34 -2.55
N LEU A 18 -45.51 1.28 -3.83
CA LEU A 18 -45.25 2.41 -4.73
C LEU A 18 -43.98 3.23 -4.41
N ALA A 19 -42.84 2.68 -4.76
CA ALA A 19 -41.64 3.50 -4.99
C ALA A 19 -41.81 4.29 -6.30
N PRO A 20 -41.83 5.63 -6.29
CA PRO A 20 -41.65 6.36 -7.53
C PRO A 20 -40.29 6.08 -8.08
N MET A 21 -40.16 5.77 -9.37
CA MET A 21 -38.94 5.79 -10.13
C MET A 21 -38.38 7.22 -10.15
N SER A 22 -37.90 7.70 -9.00
CA SER A 22 -37.15 8.95 -8.90
C SER A 22 -35.68 8.63 -9.01
N CYS A 23 -35.18 8.93 -10.18
CA CYS A 23 -33.80 9.24 -10.51
C CYS A 23 -32.71 8.64 -9.58
N CYS A 24 -31.84 7.82 -10.13
CA CYS A 24 -30.67 7.14 -9.53
C CYS A 24 -29.59 8.05 -8.87
N TRP A 25 -29.95 9.23 -8.40
CA TRP A 25 -29.02 10.20 -7.81
C TRP A 25 -29.48 10.60 -6.41
N SER A 26 -29.39 9.65 -5.47
CA SER A 26 -29.52 10.02 -4.06
C SER A 26 -28.29 10.84 -3.64
N THR A 27 -28.48 11.79 -2.74
CA THR A 27 -27.39 12.60 -2.16
C THR A 27 -26.27 11.73 -1.59
N GLU A 28 -26.59 10.57 -1.04
CA GLU A 28 -25.61 9.59 -0.54
C GLU A 28 -24.77 8.98 -1.66
N THR A 29 -25.36 8.71 -2.81
CA THR A 29 -24.63 8.17 -3.97
C THR A 29 -23.69 9.23 -4.55
N MET A 30 -24.12 10.49 -4.62
CA MET A 30 -23.25 11.59 -5.05
C MET A 30 -22.08 11.82 -4.08
N GLN A 31 -22.30 11.75 -2.78
CA GLN A 31 -21.25 11.90 -1.76
C GLN A 31 -20.23 10.76 -1.81
N LYS A 32 -20.61 9.54 -2.23
CA LYS A 32 -19.67 8.43 -2.45
C LYS A 32 -18.74 8.69 -3.63
N TRP A 33 -19.25 9.25 -4.73
CA TRP A 33 -18.45 9.56 -5.92
C TRP A 33 -17.64 10.85 -5.80
N LEU A 34 -18.18 11.82 -5.04
CA LEU A 34 -17.59 13.13 -4.83
C LEU A 34 -17.50 13.41 -3.31
N PRO A 35 -16.49 12.86 -2.63
CA PRO A 35 -16.36 12.97 -1.18
C PRO A 35 -16.32 14.40 -0.64
N PHE A 36 -15.90 15.39 -1.46
CA PHE A 36 -15.90 16.80 -1.04
C PHE A 36 -17.31 17.32 -0.67
N LEU A 37 -18.36 16.76 -1.25
CA LEU A 37 -19.75 17.12 -0.92
C LEU A 37 -20.16 16.70 0.51
N ALA A 38 -19.44 15.75 1.09
CA ALA A 38 -19.71 15.30 2.46
C ALA A 38 -19.14 16.24 3.53
N TRP A 39 -17.94 16.79 3.31
CA TRP A 39 -17.29 17.64 4.31
C TRP A 39 -17.43 19.16 4.05
N LEU A 40 -17.70 19.58 2.81
CA LEU A 40 -17.80 20.99 2.43
C LEU A 40 -18.91 21.76 3.20
N PRO A 41 -20.12 21.20 3.43
CA PRO A 41 -21.17 21.91 4.18
C PRO A 41 -20.77 22.24 5.63
N ASN A 42 -19.87 21.45 6.22
CA ASN A 42 -19.43 21.60 7.61
C ASN A 42 -18.06 22.33 7.70
N TYR A 43 -17.62 22.97 6.61
CA TYR A 43 -16.31 23.62 6.56
C TYR A 43 -16.31 24.92 7.36
N THR A 44 -15.39 25.03 8.33
CA THR A 44 -15.30 26.16 9.26
C THR A 44 -14.11 27.06 8.97
N TRP A 45 -14.14 28.30 9.47
CA TRP A 45 -12.99 29.22 9.41
C TRP A 45 -11.73 28.66 10.09
N TYR A 46 -11.91 27.86 11.13
CA TYR A 46 -10.80 27.17 11.77
C TYR A 46 -10.16 26.14 10.81
N ALA A 47 -10.98 25.32 10.15
CA ALA A 47 -10.50 24.37 9.15
C ALA A 47 -9.77 25.06 8.00
N LEU A 48 -10.31 26.15 7.47
CA LEU A 48 -9.66 26.95 6.43
C LEU A 48 -8.27 27.43 6.84
N LYS A 49 -8.12 27.96 8.06
CA LYS A 49 -6.83 28.40 8.58
C LYS A 49 -5.82 27.26 8.70
N MET A 50 -6.25 26.12 9.24
CA MET A 50 -5.38 24.94 9.41
C MET A 50 -4.99 24.33 8.08
N ASP A 51 -5.92 24.19 7.14
CA ASP A 51 -5.66 23.69 5.80
C ASP A 51 -4.71 24.62 5.00
N PHE A 52 -4.85 25.92 5.17
CA PHE A 52 -3.96 26.91 4.57
C PHE A 52 -2.53 26.77 5.10
N LEU A 53 -2.35 26.67 6.42
CA LEU A 53 -1.03 26.50 7.04
C LEU A 53 -0.40 25.16 6.65
N ALA A 54 -1.19 24.08 6.65
CA ALA A 54 -0.74 22.77 6.23
C ALA A 54 -0.33 22.76 4.76
N GLY A 55 -1.14 23.39 3.90
CA GLY A 55 -0.86 23.50 2.47
C GLY A 55 0.43 24.26 2.16
N ILE A 56 0.71 25.36 2.86
CA ILE A 56 1.98 26.08 2.74
C ILE A 56 3.15 25.19 3.18
N SER A 57 3.03 24.54 4.33
CA SER A 57 4.08 23.68 4.88
C SER A 57 4.45 22.55 3.93
N VAL A 58 3.45 21.90 3.34
CA VAL A 58 3.63 20.85 2.35
C VAL A 58 4.20 21.41 1.05
N GLY A 59 3.70 22.56 0.57
CA GLY A 59 4.15 23.21 -0.66
C GLY A 59 5.64 23.57 -0.63
N LEU A 60 6.12 24.14 0.47
CA LEU A 60 7.54 24.44 0.66
C LEU A 60 8.43 23.18 0.65
N THR A 61 7.88 22.04 1.02
CA THR A 61 8.59 20.76 0.98
C THR A 61 8.51 20.10 -0.41
N VAL A 62 7.36 20.22 -1.07
CA VAL A 62 7.10 19.61 -2.38
C VAL A 62 8.02 20.20 -3.46
N ILE A 63 8.21 21.51 -3.48
CA ILE A 63 8.96 22.19 -4.56
C ILE A 63 10.38 21.62 -4.71
N PRO A 64 11.25 21.63 -3.68
CA PRO A 64 12.59 21.07 -3.83
C PRO A 64 12.59 19.55 -4.02
N GLN A 65 11.66 18.83 -3.40
CA GLN A 65 11.53 17.39 -3.59
C GLN A 65 11.10 17.03 -5.01
N ALA A 66 10.18 17.77 -5.62
CA ALA A 66 9.72 17.54 -6.97
C ALA A 66 10.86 17.70 -8.00
N LEU A 67 11.69 18.74 -7.84
CA LEU A 67 12.90 18.93 -8.64
C LEU A 67 13.86 17.75 -8.49
N ALA A 68 14.09 17.33 -7.26
CA ALA A 68 14.97 16.22 -6.92
C ALA A 68 14.45 14.88 -7.50
N TYR A 69 13.17 14.62 -7.42
CA TYR A 69 12.56 13.38 -7.94
C TYR A 69 12.51 13.34 -9.47
N ALA A 70 12.41 14.48 -10.15
CA ALA A 70 12.62 14.52 -11.60
C ALA A 70 14.04 14.05 -11.99
N GLU A 71 15.05 14.42 -11.23
CA GLU A 71 16.41 13.93 -11.42
C GLU A 71 16.51 12.40 -11.21
N VAL A 72 15.84 11.84 -10.18
CA VAL A 72 15.74 10.39 -9.97
C VAL A 72 15.08 9.72 -11.18
N ALA A 73 14.00 10.29 -11.71
CA ALA A 73 13.32 9.79 -12.90
C ALA A 73 14.17 9.92 -14.18
N GLY A 74 15.24 10.69 -14.13
CA GLY A 74 16.10 11.01 -15.25
C GLY A 74 15.44 11.94 -16.26
N LEU A 75 14.52 12.77 -15.78
CA LEU A 75 13.79 13.77 -16.55
C LEU A 75 14.31 15.17 -16.22
N PRO A 76 14.08 16.15 -17.12
CA PRO A 76 14.36 17.54 -16.79
C PRO A 76 13.61 18.00 -15.51
N PRO A 77 14.17 18.92 -14.70
CA PRO A 77 13.61 19.29 -13.39
C PRO A 77 12.16 19.78 -13.41
N GLN A 78 11.76 20.50 -14.47
CA GLN A 78 10.40 21.02 -14.61
C GLN A 78 9.32 19.94 -14.57
N TYR A 79 9.60 18.74 -15.07
CA TYR A 79 8.63 17.65 -15.06
C TYR A 79 8.25 17.20 -13.65
N GLY A 80 9.13 17.37 -12.68
CA GLY A 80 8.82 17.13 -11.28
C GLY A 80 7.74 18.09 -10.77
N LEU A 81 7.89 19.38 -11.08
CA LEU A 81 6.90 20.40 -10.71
C LEU A 81 5.59 20.23 -11.48
N TYR A 82 5.64 19.89 -12.77
CA TYR A 82 4.45 19.55 -13.55
C TYR A 82 3.67 18.38 -12.96
N SER A 83 4.35 17.46 -12.32
CA SER A 83 3.72 16.32 -11.65
C SER A 83 3.19 16.62 -10.25
N ALA A 84 3.61 17.72 -9.64
CA ALA A 84 3.33 17.98 -8.24
C ALA A 84 2.00 18.71 -7.98
N PHE A 85 1.41 19.41 -8.95
CA PHE A 85 0.24 20.25 -8.69
C PHE A 85 -1.10 19.57 -8.99
N MET A 86 -1.20 18.80 -10.07
CA MET A 86 -2.49 18.27 -10.52
C MET A 86 -3.09 17.29 -9.50
N GLY A 87 -2.25 16.47 -8.86
CA GLY A 87 -2.69 15.57 -7.80
C GLY A 87 -3.40 16.29 -6.65
N CYS A 88 -2.90 17.44 -6.28
CA CYS A 88 -3.49 18.28 -5.22
C CYS A 88 -4.91 18.76 -5.57
N PHE A 89 -5.12 19.18 -6.81
CA PHE A 89 -6.44 19.65 -7.27
C PHE A 89 -7.44 18.52 -7.43
N VAL A 90 -7.04 17.40 -8.05
CA VAL A 90 -7.94 16.25 -8.26
C VAL A 90 -8.31 15.61 -6.92
N TYR A 91 -7.36 15.50 -6.02
CA TYR A 91 -7.58 14.87 -4.71
C TYR A 91 -8.52 15.69 -3.80
N PHE A 92 -8.58 16.99 -3.98
CA PHE A 92 -9.57 17.83 -3.31
C PHE A 92 -11.00 17.36 -3.57
N PHE A 93 -11.32 16.97 -4.82
CA PHE A 93 -12.66 16.53 -5.20
C PHE A 93 -12.93 15.04 -4.89
N LEU A 94 -11.93 14.18 -5.07
CA LEU A 94 -12.10 12.73 -5.08
C LEU A 94 -11.48 12.01 -3.88
N GLY A 95 -10.62 12.68 -3.13
CA GLY A 95 -9.89 12.08 -2.01
C GLY A 95 -10.79 11.75 -0.82
N THR A 96 -10.56 10.57 -0.23
CA THR A 96 -11.25 10.13 1.00
C THR A 96 -10.41 10.32 2.25
N SER A 97 -9.11 10.57 2.11
CA SER A 97 -8.21 10.86 3.21
C SER A 97 -7.94 12.36 3.32
N ARG A 98 -8.05 12.91 4.52
CA ARG A 98 -7.70 14.31 4.78
C ARG A 98 -6.19 14.57 4.77
N ASP A 99 -5.39 13.55 5.06
CA ASP A 99 -3.95 13.67 5.28
C ASP A 99 -3.12 13.46 4.00
N VAL A 100 -3.58 12.60 3.08
CA VAL A 100 -2.81 12.18 1.90
C VAL A 100 -2.51 13.35 0.97
N THR A 101 -1.25 13.41 0.54
CA THR A 101 -0.79 14.32 -0.52
C THR A 101 -0.29 13.51 -1.71
N LEU A 102 -0.92 13.71 -2.87
CA LEU A 102 -0.50 13.12 -4.13
C LEU A 102 0.57 13.98 -4.81
N GLY A 103 1.51 13.32 -5.46
CA GLY A 103 2.58 13.98 -6.22
C GLY A 103 3.72 13.02 -6.53
N PRO A 104 4.83 13.51 -7.10
CA PRO A 104 5.98 12.66 -7.38
C PRO A 104 6.58 12.11 -6.08
N THR A 105 6.98 10.83 -6.11
CA THR A 105 7.68 10.16 -5.00
C THR A 105 8.99 9.57 -5.49
N ALA A 106 9.90 9.30 -4.56
CA ALA A 106 11.19 8.73 -4.88
C ALA A 106 11.08 7.35 -5.53
N ILE A 107 10.20 6.50 -5.01
CA ILE A 107 9.97 5.15 -5.50
C ILE A 107 9.37 5.17 -6.91
N MET A 108 8.33 5.98 -7.12
CA MET A 108 7.70 6.10 -8.42
C MET A 108 8.66 6.68 -9.45
N SER A 109 9.46 7.69 -9.08
CA SER A 109 10.48 8.29 -9.94
C SER A 109 11.55 7.27 -10.34
N LEU A 110 11.97 6.40 -9.43
CA LEU A 110 12.88 5.31 -9.73
C LEU A 110 12.29 4.35 -10.77
N LEU A 111 11.03 3.93 -10.58
CA LEU A 111 10.33 3.05 -11.54
C LEU A 111 10.20 3.70 -12.91
N VAL A 112 9.80 4.97 -12.96
CA VAL A 112 9.72 5.73 -14.21
C VAL A 112 11.07 5.73 -14.92
N SER A 113 12.18 5.89 -14.19
CA SER A 113 13.52 5.91 -14.79
C SER A 113 13.88 4.61 -15.52
N PHE A 114 13.40 3.46 -15.02
CA PHE A 114 13.67 2.16 -15.64
C PHE A 114 12.88 1.94 -16.95
N TYR A 115 11.63 2.41 -16.98
CA TYR A 115 10.72 2.11 -18.10
C TYR A 115 10.60 3.21 -19.17
N THR A 116 11.12 4.40 -18.88
CA THR A 116 10.99 5.54 -19.82
C THR A 116 12.30 5.94 -20.48
N PHE A 117 13.41 5.32 -20.07
CA PHE A 117 14.75 5.57 -20.63
C PHE A 117 15.15 7.05 -20.62
N GLY A 118 14.64 7.83 -19.67
CA GLY A 118 14.88 9.27 -19.58
C GLY A 118 14.22 10.12 -20.66
N LYS A 119 13.23 9.56 -21.40
CA LYS A 119 12.49 10.30 -22.42
C LYS A 119 11.18 10.84 -21.84
N PRO A 120 10.96 12.17 -21.82
CA PRO A 120 9.74 12.76 -21.26
C PRO A 120 8.45 12.26 -21.90
N ALA A 121 8.44 12.06 -23.23
CA ALA A 121 7.27 11.56 -23.94
C ALA A 121 6.80 10.19 -23.45
N TYR A 122 7.75 9.28 -23.17
CA TYR A 122 7.44 7.97 -22.59
C TYR A 122 6.90 8.10 -21.15
N ALA A 123 7.43 9.02 -20.36
CA ALA A 123 6.98 9.24 -18.99
C ALA A 123 5.54 9.78 -18.94
N VAL A 124 5.21 10.73 -19.80
CA VAL A 124 3.86 11.29 -19.93
C VAL A 124 2.86 10.25 -20.42
N LEU A 125 3.23 9.48 -21.43
CA LEU A 125 2.38 8.39 -21.93
C LEU A 125 2.18 7.30 -20.86
N LEU A 126 3.23 6.96 -20.12
CA LEU A 126 3.15 6.02 -18.99
C LEU A 126 2.20 6.52 -17.89
N ALA A 127 2.20 7.82 -17.60
CA ALA A 127 1.26 8.44 -16.67
C ALA A 127 -0.19 8.27 -17.15
N PHE A 128 -0.45 8.56 -18.42
CA PHE A 128 -1.78 8.41 -19.01
C PHE A 128 -2.27 6.96 -18.94
N LEU A 129 -1.47 6.01 -19.43
CA LEU A 129 -1.84 4.59 -19.47
C LEU A 129 -1.99 4.00 -18.06
N SER A 130 -1.09 4.36 -17.14
CA SER A 130 -1.20 3.96 -15.73
C SER A 130 -2.47 4.49 -15.11
N GLY A 131 -2.81 5.75 -15.37
CA GLY A 131 -4.04 6.37 -14.91
C GLY A 131 -5.29 5.67 -15.44
N CYS A 132 -5.31 5.29 -16.74
CA CYS A 132 -6.41 4.52 -17.32
C CYS A 132 -6.56 3.14 -16.66
N ILE A 133 -5.46 2.44 -16.41
CA ILE A 133 -5.48 1.14 -15.72
C ILE A 133 -6.00 1.30 -14.30
N GLN A 134 -5.50 2.27 -13.55
CA GLN A 134 -5.91 2.54 -12.17
C GLN A 134 -7.38 2.93 -12.08
N LEU A 135 -7.85 3.77 -12.99
CA LEU A 135 -9.25 4.16 -13.08
C LEU A 135 -10.15 2.97 -13.40
N GLY A 136 -9.75 2.13 -14.35
CA GLY A 136 -10.45 0.88 -14.67
C GLY A 136 -10.51 -0.08 -13.49
N MET A 137 -9.42 -0.24 -12.76
CA MET A 137 -9.40 -1.05 -11.52
C MET A 137 -10.33 -0.50 -10.43
N GLY A 138 -10.42 0.83 -10.32
CA GLY A 138 -11.35 1.49 -9.39
C GLY A 138 -12.82 1.22 -9.73
N PHE A 139 -13.20 1.31 -11.00
CA PHE A 139 -14.56 0.97 -11.46
C PHE A 139 -14.90 -0.51 -11.28
N LEU A 140 -13.95 -1.39 -11.55
CA LEU A 140 -14.10 -2.84 -11.33
C LEU A 140 -14.00 -3.25 -9.86
N ARG A 141 -13.79 -2.31 -8.94
CA ARG A 141 -13.62 -2.55 -7.50
C ARG A 141 -12.51 -3.54 -7.16
N LEU A 142 -11.40 -3.47 -7.88
CA LEU A 142 -10.25 -4.37 -7.71
C LEU A 142 -9.32 -3.96 -6.55
N GLY A 143 -9.72 -3.04 -5.69
CA GLY A 143 -8.96 -2.67 -4.49
C GLY A 143 -8.63 -3.86 -3.57
N LEU A 144 -9.46 -4.91 -3.61
CA LEU A 144 -9.22 -6.14 -2.86
C LEU A 144 -7.93 -6.88 -3.30
N LEU A 145 -7.45 -6.70 -4.53
CA LEU A 145 -6.21 -7.36 -5.00
C LEU A 145 -4.99 -6.92 -4.19
N LEU A 146 -5.03 -5.72 -3.64
CA LEU A 146 -3.95 -5.20 -2.82
C LEU A 146 -3.84 -5.87 -1.44
N ASP A 147 -4.92 -6.50 -0.99
CA ASP A 147 -4.93 -7.25 0.27
C ASP A 147 -4.11 -8.55 0.19
N PHE A 148 -3.81 -9.03 -1.04
CA PHE A 148 -2.94 -10.19 -1.24
C PHE A 148 -1.45 -9.89 -1.12
N ILE A 149 -1.06 -8.62 -1.09
CA ILE A 149 0.35 -8.24 -0.93
C ILE A 149 0.63 -8.07 0.56
N SER A 150 1.48 -8.94 1.09
CA SER A 150 1.78 -8.97 2.51
C SER A 150 2.69 -7.81 2.96
N CYS A 151 2.56 -7.39 4.22
CA CYS A 151 3.41 -6.35 4.80
C CYS A 151 4.93 -6.65 4.69
N PRO A 152 5.44 -7.89 4.88
CA PRO A 152 6.84 -8.19 4.65
C PRO A 152 7.32 -7.91 3.22
N VAL A 153 6.48 -8.16 2.21
CA VAL A 153 6.81 -7.85 0.80
C VAL A 153 6.95 -6.34 0.60
N ILE A 154 5.99 -5.55 1.10
CA ILE A 154 6.04 -4.09 1.02
C ILE A 154 7.28 -3.55 1.72
N LYS A 155 7.60 -4.04 2.91
CA LYS A 155 8.78 -3.62 3.68
C LYS A 155 10.10 -4.03 3.01
N GLY A 156 10.16 -5.21 2.42
CA GLY A 156 11.31 -5.66 1.64
C GLY A 156 11.54 -4.76 0.42
N PHE A 157 10.49 -4.49 -0.34
CA PHE A 157 10.53 -3.60 -1.49
C PHE A 157 10.93 -2.16 -1.13
N THR A 158 10.28 -1.54 -0.15
CA THR A 158 10.58 -0.16 0.25
C THR A 158 12.00 0.00 0.79
N SER A 159 12.50 -0.99 1.51
CA SER A 159 13.89 -1.00 2.00
C SER A 159 14.91 -1.12 0.86
N ALA A 160 14.67 -2.01 -0.09
CA ALA A 160 15.53 -2.15 -1.28
C ALA A 160 15.50 -0.89 -2.15
N ALA A 161 14.31 -0.30 -2.35
CA ALA A 161 14.15 0.95 -3.08
C ALA A 161 14.87 2.11 -2.39
N ALA A 162 14.80 2.23 -1.07
CA ALA A 162 15.52 3.25 -0.30
C ALA A 162 17.03 3.15 -0.50
N ILE A 163 17.59 1.94 -0.47
CA ILE A 163 19.02 1.71 -0.71
C ILE A 163 19.38 2.06 -2.16
N THR A 164 18.60 1.59 -3.14
CA THR A 164 18.83 1.85 -4.55
C THR A 164 18.79 3.34 -4.87
N ILE A 165 17.81 4.07 -4.34
CA ILE A 165 17.68 5.52 -4.54
C ILE A 165 18.84 6.26 -3.87
N SER A 166 19.15 5.94 -2.61
CA SER A 166 20.27 6.57 -1.88
C SER A 166 21.59 6.36 -2.60
N PHE A 167 21.85 5.13 -3.04
CA PHE A 167 23.06 4.81 -3.80
C PHE A 167 23.09 5.54 -5.16
N GLY A 168 21.94 5.65 -5.81
CA GLY A 168 21.77 6.41 -7.05
C GLY A 168 22.09 7.90 -6.91
N GLN A 169 21.98 8.45 -5.73
CA GLN A 169 22.30 9.85 -5.45
C GLN A 169 23.77 10.09 -5.08
N ILE A 170 24.54 9.05 -4.78
CA ILE A 170 25.97 9.18 -4.47
C ILE A 170 26.72 9.82 -5.64
N LYS A 171 26.39 9.49 -6.88
CA LYS A 171 27.00 10.13 -8.06
C LYS A 171 26.83 11.65 -8.07
N ASN A 172 25.63 12.14 -7.72
CA ASN A 172 25.35 13.58 -7.65
C ASN A 172 26.04 14.24 -6.45
N LEU A 173 26.13 13.52 -5.33
CA LEU A 173 26.84 13.97 -4.14
C LEU A 173 28.35 14.11 -4.41
N LEU A 174 28.94 13.21 -5.19
CA LEU A 174 30.33 13.23 -5.59
C LEU A 174 30.59 14.09 -6.83
N GLY A 175 29.57 14.62 -7.50
CA GLY A 175 29.70 15.39 -8.73
C GLY A 175 30.13 14.57 -9.95
N LEU A 176 29.94 13.25 -9.92
CA LEU A 176 30.27 12.35 -11.04
C LEU A 176 29.24 12.44 -12.15
N GLN A 177 29.69 12.30 -13.40
CA GLN A 177 28.86 12.32 -14.60
C GLN A 177 29.00 11.00 -15.36
N HIS A 178 28.02 10.72 -16.24
CA HIS A 178 28.04 9.52 -17.11
C HIS A 178 28.03 8.17 -16.37
N ILE A 179 27.39 8.09 -15.23
CA ILE A 179 27.22 6.85 -14.46
C ILE A 179 25.93 6.14 -14.91
N PRO A 180 25.96 4.82 -15.21
CA PRO A 180 24.78 4.03 -15.55
C PRO A 180 23.74 4.01 -14.44
N ARG A 181 22.46 3.75 -14.77
CA ARG A 181 21.36 3.72 -13.79
C ARG A 181 21.16 2.37 -13.13
N GLN A 182 21.61 1.29 -13.75
CA GLN A 182 21.48 -0.06 -13.21
C GLN A 182 22.30 -0.21 -11.92
N PHE A 183 21.72 -0.69 -10.84
CA PHE A 183 22.30 -0.67 -9.49
C PHE A 183 23.73 -1.23 -9.42
N PHE A 184 23.94 -2.47 -9.89
CA PHE A 184 25.27 -3.10 -9.82
C PHE A 184 26.32 -2.42 -10.69
N LEU A 185 25.94 -2.00 -11.91
CA LEU A 185 26.82 -1.21 -12.77
C LEU A 185 27.12 0.16 -12.17
N GLN A 186 26.14 0.79 -11.56
CA GLN A 186 26.31 2.08 -10.88
C GLN A 186 27.31 1.98 -9.74
N VAL A 187 27.21 0.96 -8.89
CA VAL A 187 28.19 0.70 -7.81
C VAL A 187 29.59 0.56 -8.39
N TYR A 188 29.74 -0.28 -9.42
CA TYR A 188 31.04 -0.50 -10.07
C TYR A 188 31.64 0.79 -10.66
N TYR A 189 30.86 1.55 -11.41
CA TYR A 189 31.35 2.79 -12.06
C TYR A 189 31.62 3.92 -11.07
N ILE A 190 30.88 4.01 -9.97
CA ILE A 190 31.16 4.99 -8.91
C ILE A 190 32.55 4.70 -8.31
N PHE A 191 32.83 3.45 -7.95
CA PHE A 191 34.16 3.09 -7.42
C PHE A 191 35.27 3.25 -8.44
N ARG A 192 35.01 2.95 -9.71
CA ARG A 192 35.99 3.12 -10.77
C ARG A 192 36.37 4.58 -11.01
N ASN A 193 35.39 5.48 -10.98
CA ASN A 193 35.54 6.89 -11.31
C ASN A 193 35.69 7.77 -10.05
N ILE A 194 36.01 7.19 -8.90
CA ILE A 194 36.10 7.94 -7.64
C ILE A 194 37.15 9.04 -7.67
N GLY A 195 38.18 8.92 -8.52
CA GLY A 195 39.22 9.93 -8.72
C GLY A 195 38.75 11.22 -9.39
N GLU A 196 37.57 11.20 -10.06
CA GLU A 196 36.97 12.36 -10.71
C GLU A 196 36.03 13.14 -9.78
N THR A 197 36.01 12.81 -8.49
CA THR A 197 35.14 13.43 -7.48
C THR A 197 35.42 14.92 -7.35
N ARG A 198 34.37 15.74 -7.41
CA ARG A 198 34.45 17.18 -7.16
C ARG A 198 34.34 17.46 -5.66
N VAL A 199 35.42 17.98 -5.08
CA VAL A 199 35.50 18.27 -3.64
C VAL A 199 34.42 19.29 -3.21
N GLY A 200 34.12 20.30 -4.04
CA GLY A 200 33.10 21.31 -3.76
C GLY A 200 31.71 20.69 -3.60
N ASP A 201 31.32 19.79 -4.51
CA ASP A 201 30.03 19.08 -4.44
C ASP A 201 29.92 18.19 -3.20
N VAL A 202 30.98 17.48 -2.86
CA VAL A 202 31.03 16.61 -1.66
C VAL A 202 30.87 17.42 -0.39
N VAL A 203 31.62 18.52 -0.25
CA VAL A 203 31.56 19.37 0.94
C VAL A 203 30.17 19.99 1.08
N LEU A 204 29.63 20.56 0.00
CA LEU A 204 28.29 21.15 0.02
C LEU A 204 27.21 20.14 0.31
N GLY A 205 27.26 18.95 -0.31
CA GLY A 205 26.31 17.88 -0.08
C GLY A 205 26.32 17.37 1.35
N LEU A 206 27.49 17.17 1.94
CA LEU A 206 27.63 16.75 3.34
C LEU A 206 27.14 17.83 4.31
N VAL A 207 27.44 19.10 4.05
CA VAL A 207 26.91 20.22 4.85
C VAL A 207 25.39 20.28 4.77
N CYS A 208 24.80 20.12 3.58
CA CYS A 208 23.35 20.07 3.40
C CYS A 208 22.73 18.88 4.16
N MET A 209 23.33 17.69 4.10
CA MET A 209 22.86 16.53 4.85
C MET A 209 22.91 16.77 6.36
N LEU A 210 24.00 17.35 6.86
CA LEU A 210 24.13 17.69 8.28
C LEU A 210 23.07 18.70 8.72
N LEU A 211 22.86 19.76 7.94
CA LEU A 211 21.82 20.78 8.24
C LEU A 211 20.43 20.16 8.26
N LEU A 212 20.11 19.31 7.28
CA LEU A 212 18.83 18.59 7.23
C LEU A 212 18.65 17.67 8.44
N LEU A 213 19.70 16.96 8.85
CA LEU A 213 19.68 16.10 10.03
C LEU A 213 19.47 16.90 11.31
N VAL A 214 20.20 17.99 11.49
CA VAL A 214 20.08 18.87 12.67
C VAL A 214 18.65 19.45 12.77
N LEU A 215 18.13 19.97 11.66
CA LEU A 215 16.77 20.52 11.64
C LEU A 215 15.70 19.43 11.90
N LYS A 216 15.92 18.20 11.42
CA LYS A 216 15.04 17.08 11.72
C LYS A 216 15.08 16.72 13.21
N LEU A 217 16.26 16.60 13.79
CA LEU A 217 16.42 16.31 15.23
C LEU A 217 15.83 17.42 16.11
N MET A 218 16.00 18.70 15.71
CA MET A 218 15.37 19.81 16.42
C MET A 218 13.85 19.69 16.43
N ARG A 219 13.25 19.28 15.32
CA ARG A 219 11.80 19.06 15.25
C ARG A 219 11.34 17.95 16.20
N ASP A 220 12.09 16.85 16.24
CA ASP A 220 11.72 15.68 17.07
C ASP A 220 11.85 15.95 18.57
N HIS A 221 12.69 16.91 18.99
CA HIS A 221 12.95 17.25 20.38
C HIS A 221 12.21 18.48 20.91
N VAL A 222 11.72 19.35 20.01
CA VAL A 222 10.97 20.56 20.43
C VAL A 222 9.51 20.19 20.67
N PRO A 223 8.97 20.43 21.89
CA PRO A 223 7.58 20.15 22.18
C PRO A 223 6.64 21.01 21.30
N PRO A 224 5.43 20.51 21.01
CA PRO A 224 4.45 21.24 20.23
C PRO A 224 4.04 22.55 20.93
N VAL A 225 3.68 23.56 20.16
CA VAL A 225 3.25 24.87 20.68
C VAL A 225 1.91 24.71 21.42
N HIS A 226 1.90 25.01 22.71
CA HIS A 226 0.69 25.04 23.52
C HIS A 226 0.22 26.48 23.78
N PRO A 227 -1.12 26.72 23.85
CA PRO A 227 -1.67 28.06 24.11
C PRO A 227 -1.26 28.69 25.44
N GLU A 228 -0.90 27.85 26.42
CA GLU A 228 -0.55 28.25 27.79
C GLU A 228 0.90 28.71 27.97
N MET A 229 1.72 28.65 26.90
CA MET A 229 3.13 29.08 26.95
C MET A 229 3.25 30.61 26.97
N PRO A 230 4.30 31.17 27.65
CA PRO A 230 4.61 32.60 27.59
C PRO A 230 4.80 33.08 26.15
N PRO A 231 4.43 34.32 25.79
CA PRO A 231 4.45 34.83 24.41
C PRO A 231 5.83 34.71 23.72
N GLY A 232 6.91 34.96 24.45
CA GLY A 232 8.28 34.80 23.92
C GLY A 232 8.69 33.36 23.61
N VAL A 233 8.34 32.42 24.49
CA VAL A 233 8.59 30.98 24.29
C VAL A 233 7.72 30.45 23.16
N ARG A 234 6.48 30.90 23.08
CA ARG A 234 5.55 30.53 21.99
C ARG A 234 6.05 30.99 20.63
N LEU A 235 6.59 32.19 20.53
CA LEU A 235 7.17 32.73 19.30
C LEU A 235 8.42 31.93 18.89
N SER A 236 9.32 31.64 19.83
CA SER A 236 10.54 30.87 19.55
C SER A 236 10.22 29.45 19.10
N HIS A 237 9.29 28.76 19.75
CA HIS A 237 8.82 27.44 19.34
C HIS A 237 8.11 27.46 17.98
N GLY A 238 7.33 28.50 17.69
CA GLY A 238 6.69 28.71 16.39
C GLY A 238 7.72 28.92 15.28
N LEU A 239 8.76 29.70 15.52
CA LEU A 239 9.87 29.91 14.57
C LEU A 239 10.65 28.61 14.31
N VAL A 240 11.00 27.88 15.36
CA VAL A 240 11.67 26.58 15.23
C VAL A 240 10.79 25.58 14.48
N TRP A 241 9.51 25.52 14.79
CA TRP A 241 8.56 24.66 14.08
C TRP A 241 8.49 25.00 12.59
N THR A 242 8.39 26.29 12.25
CA THR A 242 8.34 26.74 10.85
C THR A 242 9.64 26.43 10.12
N ALA A 243 10.79 26.74 10.73
CA ALA A 243 12.10 26.46 10.15
C ALA A 243 12.34 24.96 9.92
N THR A 244 11.99 24.14 10.90
CA THR A 244 12.15 22.67 10.78
C THR A 244 11.16 22.03 9.80
N THR A 245 9.98 22.63 9.62
CA THR A 245 9.00 22.21 8.62
C THR A 245 9.47 22.54 7.20
N ALA A 246 9.98 23.76 7.00
CA ALA A 246 10.50 24.22 5.70
C ALA A 246 11.98 23.84 5.47
N ARG A 247 12.55 22.89 6.23
CA ARG A 247 13.99 22.57 6.20
C ARG A 247 14.52 22.28 4.80
N ASN A 248 13.78 21.55 3.96
CA ASN A 248 14.21 21.25 2.59
C ASN A 248 14.35 22.51 1.74
N ALA A 249 13.35 23.40 1.81
CA ALA A 249 13.40 24.69 1.11
C ALA A 249 14.52 25.59 1.63
N LEU A 250 14.73 25.65 2.94
CA LEU A 250 15.80 26.44 3.57
C LEU A 250 17.19 25.97 3.16
N VAL A 251 17.44 24.66 3.21
CA VAL A 251 18.74 24.07 2.87
C VAL A 251 19.04 24.21 1.38
N VAL A 252 18.07 23.97 0.52
CA VAL A 252 18.22 24.15 -0.93
C VAL A 252 18.42 25.61 -1.29
N SER A 253 17.71 26.56 -0.65
CA SER A 253 17.92 27.99 -0.84
C SER A 253 19.30 28.43 -0.38
N PHE A 254 19.77 27.95 0.76
CA PHE A 254 21.13 28.19 1.23
C PHE A 254 22.17 27.72 0.22
N ALA A 255 22.04 26.46 -0.28
CA ALA A 255 22.94 25.92 -1.27
C ALA A 255 22.92 26.70 -2.60
N ALA A 256 21.75 27.15 -3.04
CA ALA A 256 21.60 27.99 -4.22
C ALA A 256 22.27 29.36 -4.05
N LEU A 257 22.18 29.99 -2.87
CA LEU A 257 22.87 31.23 -2.56
C LEU A 257 24.40 31.06 -2.56
N VAL A 258 24.89 29.97 -2.01
CA VAL A 258 26.34 29.64 -2.05
C VAL A 258 26.79 29.46 -3.49
N ALA A 259 26.06 28.72 -4.31
CA ALA A 259 26.37 28.52 -5.71
C ALA A 259 26.33 29.83 -6.51
N TYR A 260 25.34 30.71 -6.25
CA TYR A 260 25.25 32.03 -6.86
C TYR A 260 26.44 32.92 -6.48
N SER A 261 26.87 32.89 -5.22
CA SER A 261 28.04 33.63 -4.75
C SER A 261 29.32 33.22 -5.49
N PHE A 262 29.51 31.95 -5.76
CA PHE A 262 30.63 31.48 -6.57
C PHE A 262 30.48 31.85 -8.05
N GLU A 263 29.27 31.80 -8.61
CA GLU A 263 29.04 32.21 -10.00
C GLU A 263 29.42 33.66 -10.25
N VAL A 264 29.10 34.58 -9.32
CA VAL A 264 29.47 35.99 -9.40
C VAL A 264 30.99 36.19 -9.38
N THR A 265 31.73 35.30 -8.73
CA THR A 265 33.20 35.36 -8.72
C THR A 265 33.86 34.77 -9.98
N GLY A 266 33.07 34.22 -10.90
CA GLY A 266 33.51 33.61 -12.16
C GLY A 266 34.03 32.18 -12.03
N TYR A 267 33.97 31.56 -10.86
CA TYR A 267 34.36 30.16 -10.62
C TYR A 267 33.18 29.37 -10.07
N GLN A 268 32.79 28.30 -10.74
CA GLN A 268 31.69 27.43 -10.31
C GLN A 268 32.20 26.04 -9.95
N PRO A 269 32.34 25.74 -8.64
CA PRO A 269 32.82 24.42 -8.19
C PRO A 269 31.73 23.35 -8.18
N PHE A 270 30.45 23.72 -8.41
CA PHE A 270 29.30 22.83 -8.28
C PHE A 270 28.70 22.46 -9.61
N VAL A 271 28.08 21.28 -9.67
CA VAL A 271 27.20 20.89 -10.79
C VAL A 271 25.80 21.42 -10.50
N LEU A 272 25.35 22.37 -11.32
CA LEU A 272 24.05 22.99 -11.16
C LEU A 272 22.94 22.24 -11.88
N THR A 273 21.70 22.46 -11.44
CA THR A 273 20.50 21.90 -12.08
C THR A 273 20.35 22.34 -13.53
N GLY A 274 20.72 23.57 -13.85
CA GLY A 274 20.67 24.13 -15.19
C GLY A 274 19.37 24.87 -15.49
N LYS A 275 19.24 25.32 -16.75
CA LYS A 275 18.09 26.11 -17.19
C LYS A 275 16.79 25.29 -17.14
N THR A 276 15.78 25.87 -16.49
CA THR A 276 14.42 25.36 -16.45
C THR A 276 13.54 26.30 -17.26
N PRO A 277 12.70 25.82 -18.19
CA PRO A 277 11.75 26.66 -18.92
C PRO A 277 10.83 27.42 -17.96
N GLU A 278 10.60 28.67 -18.24
CA GLU A 278 9.68 29.50 -17.48
C GLU A 278 8.22 29.25 -17.93
N GLY A 279 7.30 29.36 -17.00
CA GLY A 279 5.87 29.32 -17.24
C GLY A 279 5.19 28.01 -16.89
N LEU A 280 3.87 28.06 -16.98
CA LEU A 280 2.99 26.94 -16.70
C LEU A 280 3.06 25.90 -17.83
N PRO A 281 2.85 24.61 -17.55
CA PRO A 281 2.77 23.60 -18.59
C PRO A 281 1.54 23.85 -19.47
N GLU A 282 1.75 23.90 -20.79
CA GLU A 282 0.65 23.98 -21.74
C GLU A 282 -0.14 22.66 -21.77
N PRO A 283 -1.48 22.73 -21.74
CA PRO A 283 -2.29 21.53 -21.85
C PRO A 283 -2.20 20.95 -23.25
N HIS A 284 -1.81 19.70 -23.37
CA HIS A 284 -1.75 19.00 -24.65
C HIS A 284 -2.11 17.53 -24.48
N VAL A 285 -2.55 16.92 -25.56
CA VAL A 285 -2.85 15.49 -25.56
C VAL A 285 -1.56 14.70 -25.31
N PRO A 286 -1.58 13.65 -24.47
CA PRO A 286 -0.41 12.80 -24.28
C PRO A 286 0.18 12.32 -25.60
N PRO A 287 1.52 12.25 -25.75
CA PRO A 287 2.14 11.90 -27.02
C PRO A 287 1.93 10.42 -27.34
N PHE A 288 1.11 10.14 -28.35
CA PHE A 288 0.91 8.76 -28.84
C PHE A 288 1.90 8.37 -29.95
N SER A 289 2.69 9.29 -30.41
CA SER A 289 3.80 9.07 -31.35
C SER A 289 4.90 10.09 -31.11
N VAL A 290 6.14 9.71 -31.34
CA VAL A 290 7.31 10.57 -31.21
C VAL A 290 8.12 10.56 -32.49
N THR A 291 8.39 11.73 -33.03
CA THR A 291 9.34 11.90 -34.14
C THR A 291 10.76 11.95 -33.63
N THR A 292 11.57 11.00 -34.06
CA THR A 292 13.01 10.92 -33.76
C THR A 292 13.81 11.15 -35.05
N THR A 293 15.09 11.45 -34.94
CA THR A 293 16.02 11.59 -36.08
C THR A 293 16.05 10.36 -37.00
N ASN A 294 15.68 9.19 -36.47
CA ASN A 294 15.66 7.91 -37.20
C ASN A 294 14.26 7.49 -37.67
N GLY A 295 13.25 8.35 -37.55
CA GLY A 295 11.86 8.05 -37.97
C GLY A 295 10.83 8.33 -36.86
N THR A 296 9.56 8.10 -37.16
CA THR A 296 8.46 8.21 -36.20
C THR A 296 8.29 6.89 -35.43
N VAL A 297 8.37 6.95 -34.10
CA VAL A 297 8.03 5.82 -33.23
C VAL A 297 6.52 5.81 -33.01
N SER A 298 5.87 4.68 -33.35
CA SER A 298 4.42 4.51 -33.20
C SER A 298 4.01 4.25 -31.75
N PHE A 299 2.72 4.41 -31.46
CA PHE A 299 2.15 4.08 -30.17
C PHE A 299 2.46 2.63 -29.73
N THR A 300 2.34 1.68 -30.67
CA THR A 300 2.60 0.26 -30.41
C THR A 300 4.05 0.01 -29.99
N GLU A 301 4.99 0.66 -30.66
CA GLU A 301 6.42 0.56 -30.33
C GLU A 301 6.74 1.19 -28.97
N MET A 302 6.10 2.32 -28.64
CA MET A 302 6.24 2.94 -27.31
C MET A 302 5.71 2.03 -26.20
N VAL A 303 4.55 1.42 -26.39
CA VAL A 303 3.94 0.47 -25.45
C VAL A 303 4.81 -0.77 -25.27
N GLN A 304 5.32 -1.33 -26.36
CA GLN A 304 6.25 -2.47 -26.30
C GLN A 304 7.55 -2.11 -25.59
N GLY A 305 8.08 -0.91 -25.80
CA GLY A 305 9.28 -0.42 -25.12
C GLY A 305 9.10 -0.27 -23.60
N MET A 306 7.91 0.13 -23.16
CA MET A 306 7.57 0.23 -21.72
C MET A 306 7.32 -1.14 -21.08
N GLY A 307 6.88 -2.13 -21.84
CA GLY A 307 6.73 -3.53 -21.43
C GLY A 307 6.04 -3.73 -20.09
N ALA A 308 6.74 -4.37 -19.16
CA ALA A 308 6.24 -4.65 -17.80
C ALA A 308 5.92 -3.39 -16.98
N GLY A 309 6.46 -2.23 -17.34
CA GLY A 309 6.19 -0.96 -16.68
C GLY A 309 4.70 -0.60 -16.65
N LEU A 310 3.94 -0.99 -17.67
CA LEU A 310 2.49 -0.78 -17.73
C LEU A 310 1.69 -1.54 -16.65
N ALA A 311 2.23 -2.61 -16.13
CA ALA A 311 1.63 -3.34 -15.00
C ALA A 311 2.22 -2.90 -13.66
N VAL A 312 3.55 -2.76 -13.59
CA VAL A 312 4.28 -2.48 -12.34
C VAL A 312 4.00 -1.07 -11.83
N VAL A 313 4.07 -0.06 -12.70
CA VAL A 313 3.90 1.35 -12.29
C VAL A 313 2.51 1.62 -11.70
N PRO A 314 1.39 1.24 -12.34
CA PRO A 314 0.07 1.44 -11.73
C PRO A 314 -0.11 0.64 -10.44
N LEU A 315 0.36 -0.61 -10.37
CA LEU A 315 0.22 -1.44 -9.18
C LEU A 315 1.02 -0.90 -7.99
N VAL A 316 2.29 -0.53 -8.19
CA VAL A 316 3.13 0.04 -7.13
C VAL A 316 2.59 1.41 -6.68
N GLY A 317 2.14 2.24 -7.61
CA GLY A 317 1.49 3.51 -7.28
C GLY A 317 0.26 3.34 -6.40
N LEU A 318 -0.55 2.35 -6.69
CA LEU A 318 -1.71 1.98 -5.87
C LEU A 318 -1.32 1.50 -4.49
N LEU A 319 -0.35 0.58 -4.44
CA LEU A 319 0.15 0.04 -3.17
C LEU A 319 0.66 1.13 -2.25
N GLU A 320 1.51 1.99 -2.77
CA GLU A 320 2.09 3.09 -2.00
C GLU A 320 1.00 4.02 -1.48
N SER A 321 0.09 4.44 -2.33
CA SER A 321 -0.98 5.38 -1.97
C SER A 321 -1.97 4.80 -0.96
N ILE A 322 -2.42 3.56 -1.17
CA ILE A 322 -3.36 2.90 -0.25
C ILE A 322 -2.69 2.57 1.07
N ALA A 323 -1.43 2.15 1.06
CA ALA A 323 -0.67 1.93 2.29
C ALA A 323 -0.54 3.22 3.12
N VAL A 324 -0.24 4.34 2.46
CA VAL A 324 -0.20 5.67 3.09
C VAL A 324 -1.57 6.03 3.64
N ALA A 325 -2.62 5.95 2.83
CA ALA A 325 -3.98 6.32 3.21
C ALA A 325 -4.50 5.49 4.40
N LYS A 326 -4.35 4.17 4.35
CA LYS A 326 -4.75 3.26 5.44
C LYS A 326 -3.96 3.50 6.72
N SER A 327 -2.65 3.75 6.62
CA SER A 327 -1.78 4.00 7.78
C SER A 327 -2.21 5.26 8.55
N PHE A 328 -2.40 6.38 7.84
CA PHE A 328 -2.81 7.64 8.46
C PHE A 328 -4.27 7.65 8.89
N ALA A 329 -5.15 6.97 8.16
CA ALA A 329 -6.53 6.77 8.56
C ALA A 329 -6.64 6.02 9.90
N SER A 330 -5.82 4.98 10.09
CA SER A 330 -5.74 4.23 11.34
C SER A 330 -5.20 5.09 12.50
N GLN A 331 -4.14 5.88 12.26
CA GLN A 331 -3.57 6.77 13.27
C GLN A 331 -4.53 7.89 13.68
N ASN A 332 -5.29 8.43 12.75
CA ASN A 332 -6.17 9.59 12.94
C ASN A 332 -7.67 9.23 13.07
N ASN A 333 -7.98 7.94 13.24
CA ASN A 333 -9.32 7.39 13.50
C ASN A 333 -10.39 7.79 12.47
N TYR A 334 -10.10 7.65 11.17
CA TYR A 334 -11.08 7.76 10.10
C TYR A 334 -10.99 6.58 9.13
N ARG A 335 -11.96 6.47 8.21
CA ARG A 335 -12.01 5.39 7.23
C ARG A 335 -11.67 5.91 5.84
N VAL A 336 -10.99 5.06 5.07
CA VAL A 336 -10.62 5.31 3.68
C VAL A 336 -11.24 4.23 2.79
N ASP A 337 -11.81 4.63 1.68
CA ASP A 337 -12.31 3.72 0.65
C ASP A 337 -11.22 3.47 -0.40
N ALA A 338 -10.69 2.24 -0.45
CA ALA A 338 -9.62 1.87 -1.37
C ALA A 338 -10.03 2.02 -2.84
N ASN A 339 -11.28 1.74 -3.20
CA ASN A 339 -11.74 1.89 -4.58
C ASN A 339 -11.87 3.36 -4.99
N GLN A 340 -12.29 4.22 -4.08
CA GLN A 340 -12.34 5.66 -4.31
C GLN A 340 -10.94 6.26 -4.43
N GLU A 341 -9.97 5.78 -3.66
CA GLU A 341 -8.56 6.16 -3.80
C GLU A 341 -7.99 5.75 -5.16
N LEU A 342 -8.35 4.57 -5.67
CA LEU A 342 -8.03 4.13 -7.03
C LEU A 342 -8.53 5.10 -8.10
N LEU A 343 -9.78 5.55 -7.98
CA LEU A 343 -10.37 6.52 -8.89
C LEU A 343 -9.63 7.87 -8.81
N ALA A 344 -9.31 8.31 -7.60
CA ALA A 344 -8.60 9.57 -7.38
C ALA A 344 -7.20 9.57 -8.01
N ILE A 345 -6.42 8.52 -7.81
CA ILE A 345 -5.08 8.37 -8.40
C ILE A 345 -5.18 8.21 -9.92
N GLY A 346 -6.07 7.35 -10.40
CA GLY A 346 -6.26 7.12 -11.83
C GLY A 346 -6.59 8.43 -12.57
N LEU A 347 -7.54 9.18 -12.06
CA LEU A 347 -7.90 10.48 -12.65
C LEU A 347 -6.76 11.50 -12.53
N THR A 348 -6.03 11.51 -11.41
CA THR A 348 -4.84 12.36 -11.23
C THR A 348 -3.79 12.10 -12.30
N ASN A 349 -3.47 10.84 -12.58
CA ASN A 349 -2.48 10.48 -13.59
C ASN A 349 -2.96 10.79 -15.01
N ILE A 350 -4.25 10.60 -15.31
CA ILE A 350 -4.82 10.95 -16.62
C ILE A 350 -4.78 12.47 -16.82
N LEU A 351 -5.33 13.25 -15.90
CA LEU A 351 -5.36 14.70 -16.03
C LEU A 351 -3.95 15.31 -15.93
N GLY A 352 -3.10 14.74 -15.08
CA GLY A 352 -1.71 15.17 -14.97
C GLY A 352 -0.95 14.98 -16.28
N SER A 353 -1.18 13.90 -17.03
CA SER A 353 -0.53 13.64 -18.32
C SER A 353 -0.83 14.71 -19.36
N ILE A 354 -2.01 15.36 -19.28
CA ILE A 354 -2.35 16.51 -20.14
C ILE A 354 -1.43 17.69 -19.87
N PHE A 355 -0.91 17.80 -18.67
CA PHE A 355 0.03 18.85 -18.25
C PHE A 355 1.47 18.34 -18.11
N SER A 356 1.85 17.35 -18.89
CA SER A 356 3.21 16.79 -18.92
C SER A 356 3.69 16.15 -17.62
N SER A 357 2.79 15.66 -16.78
CA SER A 357 3.12 14.91 -15.57
C SER A 357 3.64 13.51 -15.91
N PHE A 358 4.60 13.03 -15.13
CA PHE A 358 4.90 11.60 -15.06
C PHE A 358 4.08 10.93 -13.94
N PRO A 359 4.04 9.58 -13.84
CA PRO A 359 3.21 8.89 -12.84
C PRO A 359 3.46 9.38 -11.42
N VAL A 360 2.39 9.66 -10.69
CA VAL A 360 2.41 10.14 -9.30
C VAL A 360 1.64 9.22 -8.37
N THR A 361 1.92 9.34 -7.06
CA THR A 361 1.27 8.57 -6.01
C THR A 361 1.28 9.31 -4.67
N GLY A 362 0.72 8.72 -3.62
CA GLY A 362 0.76 9.25 -2.26
C GLY A 362 2.14 9.13 -1.64
N SER A 363 2.57 10.14 -0.90
CA SER A 363 3.89 10.18 -0.26
C SER A 363 3.78 10.06 1.25
N PHE A 364 4.46 9.09 1.86
CA PHE A 364 4.52 8.95 3.33
C PHE A 364 5.06 10.21 4.03
N GLY A 365 6.19 10.74 3.56
CA GLY A 365 6.84 11.88 4.20
C GLY A 365 6.01 13.16 4.16
N ARG A 366 5.43 13.48 2.99
CA ARG A 366 4.58 14.66 2.83
C ARG A 366 3.24 14.50 3.55
N THR A 367 2.67 13.31 3.52
CA THR A 367 1.42 13.00 4.26
C THR A 367 1.63 13.11 5.76
N ALA A 368 2.77 12.64 6.29
CA ALA A 368 3.12 12.82 7.69
C ALA A 368 3.25 14.30 8.07
N LEU A 369 3.89 15.10 7.21
CA LEU A 369 4.00 16.53 7.41
C LEU A 369 2.63 17.22 7.41
N ASN A 370 1.78 16.85 6.46
CA ASN A 370 0.42 17.38 6.33
C ASN A 370 -0.42 17.07 7.59
N ALA A 371 -0.40 15.82 8.05
CA ALA A 371 -1.06 15.38 9.27
C ALA A 371 -0.54 16.12 10.52
N GLN A 372 0.79 16.24 10.66
CA GLN A 372 1.42 16.95 11.78
C GLN A 372 1.17 18.46 11.75
N SER A 373 0.91 19.03 10.59
CA SER A 373 0.53 20.44 10.44
C SER A 373 -0.93 20.71 10.83
N GLY A 374 -1.69 19.66 11.14
CA GLY A 374 -3.06 19.76 11.63
C GLY A 374 -4.08 19.97 10.52
N VAL A 375 -3.84 19.43 9.31
CA VAL A 375 -4.80 19.50 8.21
C VAL A 375 -6.16 18.92 8.63
N CYS A 376 -7.22 19.62 8.27
CA CYS A 376 -8.60 19.24 8.61
C CYS A 376 -9.32 18.55 7.45
N THR A 377 -9.00 18.95 6.21
CA THR A 377 -9.65 18.47 5.00
C THR A 377 -8.67 18.38 3.83
N PRO A 378 -9.00 17.71 2.71
CA PRO A 378 -8.19 17.71 1.50
C PRO A 378 -8.00 19.13 0.86
N ALA A 379 -8.70 20.14 1.37
CA ALA A 379 -8.57 21.52 0.89
C ALA A 379 -7.15 22.11 1.06
N GLY A 380 -6.35 21.61 2.00
CA GLY A 380 -4.93 21.97 2.13
C GLY A 380 -4.15 21.73 0.83
N GLY A 381 -4.54 20.73 0.04
CA GLY A 381 -3.96 20.44 -1.26
C GLY A 381 -4.11 21.58 -2.28
N LEU A 382 -5.21 22.33 -2.24
CA LEU A 382 -5.39 23.50 -3.14
C LEU A 382 -4.29 24.55 -2.93
N MET A 383 -3.93 24.79 -1.68
CA MET A 383 -2.85 25.73 -1.37
C MET A 383 -1.48 25.21 -1.81
N THR A 384 -1.23 23.92 -1.60
CA THR A 384 -0.01 23.25 -2.07
C THR A 384 0.12 23.35 -3.59
N GLY A 385 -0.93 22.98 -4.33
CA GLY A 385 -0.95 23.06 -5.79
C GLY A 385 -0.75 24.47 -6.32
N THR A 386 -1.38 25.47 -5.69
CA THR A 386 -1.22 26.88 -6.03
C THR A 386 0.22 27.35 -5.82
N LEU A 387 0.87 26.98 -4.72
CA LEU A 387 2.28 27.31 -4.48
C LEU A 387 3.20 26.69 -5.52
N VAL A 388 2.95 25.46 -5.95
CA VAL A 388 3.74 24.83 -7.01
C VAL A 388 3.58 25.58 -8.34
N LEU A 389 2.36 25.98 -8.70
CA LEU A 389 2.12 26.76 -9.90
C LEU A 389 2.81 28.13 -9.85
N LEU A 390 2.75 28.82 -8.70
CA LEU A 390 3.47 30.08 -8.49
C LEU A 390 4.99 29.90 -8.60
N SER A 391 5.53 28.80 -8.13
CA SER A 391 6.95 28.49 -8.24
C SER A 391 7.40 28.30 -9.69
N LEU A 392 6.56 27.69 -10.52
CA LEU A 392 6.82 27.52 -11.95
C LEU A 392 6.86 28.84 -12.73
N ASP A 393 6.06 29.81 -12.29
CA ASP A 393 5.97 31.10 -12.98
C ASP A 393 7.03 32.10 -12.51
N TYR A 394 7.36 32.12 -11.22
CA TYR A 394 8.19 33.15 -10.62
C TYR A 394 9.57 32.71 -10.12
N LEU A 395 9.78 31.43 -9.84
CA LEU A 395 11.00 30.91 -9.19
C LEU A 395 11.94 30.12 -10.11
N THR A 396 11.63 29.99 -11.39
CA THR A 396 12.42 29.19 -12.35
C THR A 396 13.85 29.70 -12.52
N SER A 397 14.06 31.01 -12.51
CA SER A 397 15.39 31.62 -12.57
C SER A 397 16.26 31.25 -11.37
N PHE A 398 15.64 31.09 -10.19
CA PHE A 398 16.31 30.67 -8.97
C PHE A 398 16.72 29.19 -9.03
N PHE A 399 15.92 28.34 -9.68
CA PHE A 399 16.19 26.90 -9.81
C PHE A 399 17.46 26.59 -10.59
N TYR A 400 17.87 27.49 -11.49
CA TYR A 400 19.13 27.35 -12.22
C TYR A 400 20.33 27.16 -11.30
N TYR A 401 20.40 27.90 -10.20
CA TYR A 401 21.53 27.89 -9.26
C TYR A 401 21.49 26.77 -8.23
N ILE A 402 20.47 25.94 -8.22
CA ILE A 402 20.38 24.83 -7.25
C ILE A 402 21.43 23.75 -7.59
N PRO A 403 22.38 23.45 -6.69
CA PRO A 403 23.34 22.40 -6.90
C PRO A 403 22.69 21.02 -6.87
N LYS A 404 23.10 20.10 -7.74
CA LYS A 404 22.61 18.71 -7.74
C LYS A 404 22.97 17.96 -6.44
N SER A 405 24.10 18.31 -5.82
CA SER A 405 24.51 17.76 -4.52
C SER A 405 23.52 18.10 -3.39
N ALA A 406 22.97 19.30 -3.39
CA ALA A 406 21.94 19.69 -2.43
C ALA A 406 20.63 18.90 -2.62
N LEU A 407 20.19 18.72 -3.86
CA LEU A 407 19.05 17.89 -4.18
C LEU A 407 19.27 16.41 -3.79
N ALA A 408 20.48 15.90 -4.03
CA ALA A 408 20.89 14.56 -3.61
C ALA A 408 20.79 14.39 -2.09
N ALA A 409 21.23 15.38 -1.32
CA ALA A 409 21.10 15.39 0.14
C ALA A 409 19.63 15.34 0.57
N VAL A 410 18.78 16.13 -0.06
CA VAL A 410 17.30 16.11 0.21
C VAL A 410 16.71 14.72 -0.07
N ILE A 411 17.06 14.10 -1.19
CA ILE A 411 16.57 12.76 -1.55
C ILE A 411 17.00 11.72 -0.53
N ILE A 412 18.29 11.66 -0.21
CA ILE A 412 18.85 10.68 0.74
C ILE A 412 18.15 10.82 2.10
N MET A 413 17.99 12.04 2.59
CA MET A 413 17.31 12.29 3.86
C MET A 413 15.81 11.98 3.82
N ALA A 414 15.17 12.09 2.66
CA ALA A 414 13.77 11.77 2.48
C ALA A 414 13.50 10.25 2.43
N VAL A 415 14.41 9.47 1.84
CA VAL A 415 14.21 8.02 1.70
C VAL A 415 14.79 7.21 2.86
N ALA A 416 15.71 7.76 3.64
CA ALA A 416 16.32 7.06 4.78
C ALA A 416 15.29 6.44 5.75
N PRO A 417 14.17 7.08 6.11
CA PRO A 417 13.15 6.50 6.97
C PRO A 417 12.41 5.30 6.36
N LEU A 418 12.47 5.09 5.05
CA LEU A 418 11.85 3.94 4.38
C LEU A 418 12.60 2.65 4.66
N PHE A 419 13.89 2.74 5.02
CA PHE A 419 14.70 1.60 5.42
C PHE A 419 14.45 1.26 6.89
N ASP A 420 13.64 0.24 7.11
CA ASP A 420 13.22 -0.20 8.45
C ASP A 420 14.18 -1.27 8.99
N THR A 421 15.16 -0.85 9.78
CA THR A 421 16.15 -1.75 10.40
C THR A 421 15.55 -2.68 11.46
N LYS A 422 14.41 -2.31 12.04
CA LYS A 422 13.78 -3.06 13.14
C LYS A 422 12.89 -4.19 12.66
N ILE A 423 12.45 -4.14 11.39
CA ILE A 423 11.47 -5.10 10.84
C ILE A 423 11.98 -6.54 10.91
N VAL A 424 13.26 -6.78 10.64
CA VAL A 424 13.86 -8.13 10.68
C VAL A 424 13.77 -8.72 12.09
N ARG A 425 14.12 -7.92 13.11
CA ARG A 425 14.02 -8.36 14.52
C ARG A 425 12.58 -8.61 14.93
N THR A 426 11.66 -7.77 14.48
CA THR A 426 10.23 -7.89 14.76
C THR A 426 9.66 -9.17 14.16
N LEU A 427 9.91 -9.43 12.87
CA LEU A 427 9.45 -10.64 12.19
C LEU A 427 10.09 -11.90 12.77
N TRP A 428 11.37 -11.86 13.12
CA TRP A 428 12.04 -12.99 13.78
C TRP A 428 11.36 -13.38 15.10
N ARG A 429 10.90 -12.38 15.85
CA ARG A 429 10.22 -12.59 17.14
C ARG A 429 8.77 -13.04 16.97
N VAL A 430 8.04 -12.48 15.99
CA VAL A 430 6.61 -12.74 15.77
C VAL A 430 6.41 -14.04 14.99
N LYS A 431 6.98 -14.15 13.79
CA LYS A 431 6.85 -15.31 12.92
C LYS A 431 8.02 -15.40 11.95
N ARG A 432 8.91 -16.36 12.18
CA ARG A 432 10.15 -16.53 11.39
C ARG A 432 9.91 -16.78 9.90
N LEU A 433 8.80 -17.46 9.54
CA LEU A 433 8.45 -17.72 8.15
C LEU A 433 8.19 -16.45 7.33
N ASP A 434 7.74 -15.36 7.96
CA ASP A 434 7.47 -14.10 7.28
C ASP A 434 8.76 -13.35 6.88
N LEU A 435 9.92 -13.79 7.36
CA LEU A 435 11.22 -13.32 6.87
C LEU A 435 11.50 -13.80 5.43
N LEU A 436 10.97 -14.93 5.03
CA LEU A 436 11.23 -15.49 3.69
C LEU A 436 10.70 -14.58 2.58
N PRO A 437 9.43 -14.14 2.56
CA PRO A 437 8.96 -13.18 1.57
C PRO A 437 9.69 -11.83 1.64
N LEU A 438 10.05 -11.35 2.84
CA LEU A 438 10.84 -10.13 2.98
C LEU A 438 12.21 -10.26 2.32
N CYS A 439 12.97 -11.31 2.63
CA CYS A 439 14.30 -11.54 2.08
C CYS A 439 14.27 -11.75 0.57
N VAL A 440 13.33 -12.53 0.06
CA VAL A 440 13.17 -12.78 -1.39
C VAL A 440 12.89 -11.47 -2.12
N THR A 441 11.92 -10.68 -1.63
CA THR A 441 11.59 -9.38 -2.21
C THR A 441 12.78 -8.44 -2.16
N PHE A 442 13.42 -8.30 -1.01
CA PHE A 442 14.55 -7.40 -0.81
C PHE A 442 15.71 -7.72 -1.77
N LEU A 443 16.12 -8.96 -1.87
CA LEU A 443 17.25 -9.36 -2.72
C LEU A 443 16.94 -9.23 -4.21
N LEU A 444 15.77 -9.66 -4.65
CA LEU A 444 15.41 -9.63 -6.07
C LEU A 444 15.09 -8.21 -6.56
N CYS A 445 14.67 -7.30 -5.71
CA CYS A 445 14.44 -5.91 -6.08
C CYS A 445 15.72 -5.16 -6.52
N PHE A 446 16.91 -5.61 -6.12
CA PHE A 446 18.16 -5.04 -6.63
C PHE A 446 18.45 -5.43 -8.09
N TRP A 447 17.90 -6.53 -8.54
CA TRP A 447 17.98 -6.92 -9.95
C TRP A 447 16.94 -6.16 -10.76
N GLU A 448 15.66 -6.46 -10.51
CA GLU A 448 14.51 -5.73 -11.05
C GLU A 448 13.35 -5.74 -10.05
N VAL A 449 12.74 -4.58 -9.84
CA VAL A 449 11.70 -4.36 -8.83
C VAL A 449 10.49 -5.27 -9.05
N GLN A 450 10.08 -5.45 -10.31
CA GLN A 450 8.93 -6.29 -10.65
C GLN A 450 9.10 -7.74 -10.23
N TYR A 451 10.28 -8.32 -10.45
CA TYR A 451 10.56 -9.71 -10.05
C TYR A 451 10.59 -9.85 -8.52
N GLY A 452 11.11 -8.84 -7.82
CA GLY A 452 11.12 -8.83 -6.37
C GLY A 452 9.71 -8.87 -5.78
N ILE A 453 8.84 -7.97 -6.23
CA ILE A 453 7.46 -7.90 -5.75
C ILE A 453 6.68 -9.17 -6.11
N LEU A 454 6.80 -9.62 -7.37
CA LEU A 454 6.10 -10.82 -7.84
C LEU A 454 6.52 -12.07 -7.07
N ALA A 455 7.83 -12.31 -6.96
CA ALA A 455 8.36 -13.47 -6.25
C ALA A 455 8.03 -13.44 -4.76
N GLY A 456 8.16 -12.27 -4.11
CA GLY A 456 7.80 -12.11 -2.70
C GLY A 456 6.32 -12.36 -2.44
N THR A 457 5.44 -11.85 -3.30
CA THR A 457 4.00 -12.09 -3.22
C THR A 457 3.68 -13.57 -3.43
N LEU A 458 4.30 -14.21 -4.43
CA LEU A 458 4.14 -15.65 -4.66
C LEU A 458 4.56 -16.46 -3.43
N VAL A 459 5.70 -16.16 -2.82
CA VAL A 459 6.15 -16.82 -1.59
C VAL A 459 5.16 -16.60 -0.44
N SER A 460 4.61 -15.39 -0.27
CA SER A 460 3.58 -15.12 0.73
C SER A 460 2.32 -15.96 0.51
N VAL A 461 1.85 -16.04 -0.73
CA VAL A 461 0.67 -16.84 -1.10
C VAL A 461 0.95 -18.33 -0.85
N LEU A 462 2.14 -18.83 -1.19
CA LEU A 462 2.52 -20.22 -0.93
C LEU A 462 2.56 -20.55 0.57
N ILE A 463 3.01 -19.63 1.41
CA ILE A 463 2.99 -19.80 2.88
C ILE A 463 1.56 -19.88 3.40
N VAL A 464 0.66 -19.04 2.91
CA VAL A 464 -0.77 -19.09 3.26
C VAL A 464 -1.40 -20.38 2.76
N LEU A 465 -1.14 -20.76 1.50
CA LEU A 465 -1.65 -22.00 0.91
C LEU A 465 -1.16 -23.23 1.68
N HIS A 466 0.11 -23.27 2.08
CA HIS A 466 0.64 -24.34 2.93
C HIS A 466 -0.08 -24.42 4.28
N SER A 467 -0.40 -23.27 4.90
CA SER A 467 -1.13 -23.23 6.17
C SER A 467 -2.58 -23.71 6.04
N VAL A 468 -3.19 -23.47 4.87
CA VAL A 468 -4.53 -23.97 4.53
C VAL A 468 -4.50 -25.48 4.22
N ALA A 469 -3.45 -25.94 3.51
CA ALA A 469 -3.27 -27.35 3.18
C ALA A 469 -2.94 -28.23 4.39
N ARG A 470 -2.31 -27.65 5.41
CA ARG A 470 -1.96 -28.36 6.65
C ARG A 470 -2.51 -27.63 7.87
N PRO A 471 -3.83 -27.65 8.07
CA PRO A 471 -4.45 -27.02 9.23
C PRO A 471 -3.94 -27.71 10.52
N LYS A 472 -3.83 -26.94 11.57
CA LYS A 472 -3.51 -27.51 12.89
C LYS A 472 -4.68 -28.34 13.35
N ILE A 473 -4.43 -29.61 13.67
CA ILE A 473 -5.41 -30.54 14.21
C ILE A 473 -5.03 -30.80 15.66
N GLN A 474 -5.93 -30.53 16.58
CA GLN A 474 -5.79 -30.95 17.97
C GLN A 474 -6.24 -32.41 18.06
N VAL A 475 -5.40 -33.23 18.64
CA VAL A 475 -5.66 -34.67 18.76
C VAL A 475 -5.68 -35.04 20.24
N SER A 476 -6.75 -35.71 20.67
CA SER A 476 -6.86 -36.30 21.99
C SER A 476 -6.94 -37.85 21.81
N GLU A 477 -5.95 -38.50 22.33
CA GLU A 477 -5.85 -39.98 22.24
C GLU A 477 -6.36 -40.62 23.53
N GLY A 478 -7.42 -41.41 23.41
CA GLY A 478 -8.03 -42.18 24.49
C GLY A 478 -8.57 -43.50 23.98
N GLN A 479 -9.63 -44.00 24.60
CA GLN A 479 -10.38 -45.15 24.07
C GLN A 479 -11.01 -44.81 22.72
N VAL A 480 -11.40 -43.57 22.53
CA VAL A 480 -11.87 -42.95 21.28
C VAL A 480 -10.87 -41.87 20.87
N LEU A 481 -10.54 -41.83 19.59
CA LEU A 481 -9.67 -40.80 19.02
C LEU A 481 -10.51 -39.57 18.70
N ILE A 482 -10.16 -38.43 19.27
CA ILE A 482 -10.85 -37.17 19.00
C ILE A 482 -9.91 -36.26 18.20
N LEU A 483 -10.39 -35.79 17.04
CA LEU A 483 -9.66 -34.86 16.17
C LEU A 483 -10.46 -33.59 16.00
N GLN A 484 -9.83 -32.45 16.28
CA GLN A 484 -10.44 -31.14 16.16
C GLN A 484 -9.61 -30.26 15.21
N PRO A 485 -10.05 -30.09 13.95
CA PRO A 485 -9.43 -29.16 13.02
C PRO A 485 -9.65 -27.71 13.48
N ALA A 486 -8.62 -26.87 13.41
CA ALA A 486 -8.63 -25.48 13.89
C ALA A 486 -9.10 -24.46 12.86
N GLY A 487 -9.85 -24.85 11.85
CA GLY A 487 -10.32 -23.92 10.80
C GLY A 487 -11.15 -24.59 9.73
N GLY A 488 -11.44 -23.85 8.65
CA GLY A 488 -12.15 -24.38 7.49
C GLY A 488 -11.37 -25.51 6.84
N LEU A 489 -12.08 -26.55 6.41
CA LEU A 489 -11.50 -27.64 5.64
C LEU A 489 -11.74 -27.37 4.14
N HIS A 490 -10.66 -27.26 3.41
CA HIS A 490 -10.68 -27.06 1.96
C HIS A 490 -9.93 -28.17 1.25
N PHE A 491 -10.14 -28.29 -0.07
CA PHE A 491 -9.61 -29.38 -0.88
C PHE A 491 -8.13 -29.75 -0.62
N PRO A 492 -7.19 -28.81 -0.33
CA PRO A 492 -5.80 -29.19 -0.09
C PRO A 492 -5.58 -29.85 1.28
N ALA A 493 -6.54 -29.73 2.22
CA ALA A 493 -6.40 -30.26 3.58
C ALA A 493 -6.92 -31.66 3.76
N ILE A 494 -7.81 -32.16 2.88
CA ILE A 494 -8.55 -33.38 3.09
C ILE A 494 -7.67 -34.62 3.07
N ASP A 495 -6.71 -34.69 2.14
CA ASP A 495 -5.81 -35.84 2.04
C ASP A 495 -4.93 -36.00 3.28
N ASN A 496 -4.41 -34.85 3.78
CA ASN A 496 -3.60 -34.86 4.99
C ASN A 496 -4.42 -35.21 6.25
N LEU A 497 -5.64 -34.69 6.34
CA LEU A 497 -6.57 -35.05 7.43
C LEU A 497 -6.93 -36.53 7.39
N ARG A 498 -7.24 -37.06 6.20
CA ARG A 498 -7.55 -38.47 5.98
C ARG A 498 -6.39 -39.39 6.39
N GLU A 499 -5.18 -39.07 5.93
CA GLU A 499 -3.97 -39.84 6.27
C GLU A 499 -3.71 -39.83 7.78
N ASP A 500 -3.85 -38.69 8.44
CA ASP A 500 -3.65 -38.57 9.89
C ASP A 500 -4.68 -39.38 10.68
N ILE A 501 -5.96 -39.34 10.28
CA ILE A 501 -7.02 -40.15 10.88
C ILE A 501 -6.79 -41.65 10.66
N LEU A 502 -6.48 -42.05 9.43
CA LEU A 502 -6.23 -43.46 9.10
C LEU A 502 -5.05 -44.02 9.88
N ASN A 503 -3.94 -43.30 9.94
CA ASN A 503 -2.74 -43.74 10.65
C ASN A 503 -2.96 -43.86 12.16
N ARG A 504 -3.70 -42.95 12.76
CA ARG A 504 -3.93 -42.92 14.22
C ARG A 504 -5.06 -43.84 14.68
N ALA A 505 -6.14 -43.92 13.91
CA ALA A 505 -7.31 -44.75 14.27
C ALA A 505 -7.18 -46.19 13.81
N LEU A 506 -6.79 -46.40 12.56
CA LEU A 506 -6.78 -47.72 11.93
C LEU A 506 -5.39 -48.40 11.92
N GLY A 507 -4.32 -47.63 12.16
CA GLY A 507 -2.95 -48.14 12.32
C GLY A 507 -2.68 -48.80 13.67
N THR A 508 -3.59 -48.70 14.64
CA THR A 508 -3.51 -49.35 15.95
C THR A 508 -4.19 -50.71 15.96
N SER A 509 -3.77 -51.59 16.87
CA SER A 509 -4.42 -52.91 17.06
C SER A 509 -4.85 -53.04 18.53
N PRO A 510 -6.17 -53.08 18.83
CA PRO A 510 -7.32 -53.02 17.90
C PRO A 510 -7.55 -51.63 17.30
N PRO A 511 -8.24 -51.54 16.13
CA PRO A 511 -8.61 -50.27 15.54
C PRO A 511 -9.50 -49.44 16.47
N ARG A 512 -9.36 -48.13 16.45
CA ARG A 512 -10.10 -47.22 17.36
C ARG A 512 -11.21 -46.46 16.60
N CYS A 513 -12.35 -46.28 17.26
CA CYS A 513 -13.35 -45.36 16.79
C CYS A 513 -12.82 -43.91 16.86
N ALA A 514 -13.27 -43.07 15.95
CA ALA A 514 -12.84 -41.68 15.88
C ALA A 514 -14.03 -40.70 15.92
N ILE A 515 -13.81 -39.56 16.56
CA ILE A 515 -14.72 -38.41 16.54
C ILE A 515 -14.01 -37.27 15.85
N LEU A 516 -14.63 -36.72 14.82
CA LEU A 516 -14.19 -35.48 14.18
C LEU A 516 -15.04 -34.33 14.70
N ASP A 517 -14.41 -33.49 15.51
CA ASP A 517 -15.05 -32.27 16.04
C ASP A 517 -14.97 -31.13 15.04
N CYS A 518 -16.08 -30.82 14.42
CA CYS A 518 -16.22 -29.77 13.41
C CYS A 518 -16.67 -28.42 13.99
N THR A 519 -16.59 -28.20 15.31
CA THR A 519 -17.05 -26.95 15.95
C THR A 519 -16.39 -25.72 15.36
N HIS A 520 -15.12 -25.80 14.95
CA HIS A 520 -14.36 -24.73 14.34
C HIS A 520 -14.29 -24.79 12.81
N VAL A 521 -15.03 -25.72 12.18
CA VAL A 521 -15.11 -25.84 10.73
C VAL A 521 -16.28 -25.04 10.22
N PHE A 522 -16.02 -23.89 9.57
CA PHE A 522 -17.05 -22.97 9.09
C PHE A 522 -17.45 -23.20 7.63
N SER A 523 -16.61 -23.87 6.84
CA SER A 523 -16.86 -24.17 5.43
C SER A 523 -16.15 -25.45 5.00
N ILE A 524 -16.79 -26.18 4.09
CA ILE A 524 -16.22 -27.32 3.38
C ILE A 524 -16.54 -27.21 1.89
N ASP A 525 -15.71 -27.78 1.04
CA ASP A 525 -15.93 -27.86 -0.39
C ASP A 525 -16.29 -29.30 -0.84
N TYR A 526 -16.62 -29.44 -2.13
CA TYR A 526 -17.01 -30.73 -2.69
C TYR A 526 -15.95 -31.83 -2.50
N THR A 527 -14.67 -31.48 -2.65
CA THR A 527 -13.55 -32.46 -2.49
C THR A 527 -13.47 -32.96 -1.06
N VAL A 528 -13.71 -32.10 -0.08
CA VAL A 528 -13.75 -32.51 1.34
C VAL A 528 -14.94 -33.42 1.61
N VAL A 529 -16.10 -33.17 1.02
CA VAL A 529 -17.27 -34.05 1.13
C VAL A 529 -16.97 -35.44 0.59
N GLN A 530 -16.35 -35.52 -0.59
CA GLN A 530 -15.94 -36.77 -1.21
C GLN A 530 -14.92 -37.49 -0.33
N GLY A 531 -13.87 -36.81 0.14
CA GLY A 531 -12.84 -37.41 1.00
C GLY A 531 -13.37 -37.89 2.34
N LEU A 532 -14.35 -37.20 2.94
CA LEU A 532 -15.06 -37.69 4.14
C LEU A 532 -15.89 -38.92 3.83
N GLY A 533 -16.53 -39.01 2.67
CA GLY A 533 -17.26 -40.19 2.23
C GLY A 533 -16.35 -41.43 2.12
N GLU A 534 -15.21 -41.27 1.45
CA GLU A 534 -14.20 -42.33 1.33
C GLU A 534 -13.63 -42.73 2.70
N LEU A 535 -13.40 -41.78 3.60
CA LEU A 535 -12.93 -42.06 4.95
C LEU A 535 -13.95 -42.86 5.75
N MET A 536 -15.23 -42.54 5.65
CA MET A 536 -16.30 -43.29 6.31
C MET A 536 -16.42 -44.70 5.76
N GLU A 537 -16.25 -44.92 4.46
CA GLU A 537 -16.25 -46.24 3.83
C GLU A 537 -15.06 -47.07 4.34
N ASP A 538 -13.87 -46.49 4.48
CA ASP A 538 -12.67 -47.14 5.04
C ASP A 538 -12.87 -47.56 6.50
N PHE A 539 -13.53 -46.74 7.31
CA PHE A 539 -13.91 -47.06 8.68
C PHE A 539 -14.93 -48.23 8.74
N HIS A 540 -15.95 -48.13 7.88
CA HIS A 540 -16.98 -49.17 7.81
C HIS A 540 -16.40 -50.55 7.41
N LYS A 541 -15.50 -50.59 6.43
CA LYS A 541 -14.81 -51.84 6.01
C LYS A 541 -14.03 -52.50 7.14
N ARG A 542 -13.58 -51.73 8.14
CA ARG A 542 -12.80 -52.22 9.28
C ARG A 542 -13.63 -52.43 10.56
N GLY A 543 -14.95 -52.23 10.47
CA GLY A 543 -15.89 -52.44 11.58
C GLY A 543 -15.75 -51.41 12.72
N VAL A 544 -15.18 -50.25 12.43
CA VAL A 544 -15.08 -49.14 13.37
C VAL A 544 -15.89 -47.94 12.88
N THR A 545 -16.22 -47.04 13.80
CA THR A 545 -17.14 -45.94 13.55
C THR A 545 -16.42 -44.58 13.55
N LEU A 546 -16.76 -43.76 12.58
CA LEU A 546 -16.39 -42.32 12.55
C LEU A 546 -17.65 -41.52 12.85
N ALA A 547 -17.61 -40.69 13.90
CA ALA A 547 -18.67 -39.78 14.28
C ALA A 547 -18.28 -38.31 14.02
N LEU A 548 -19.23 -37.49 13.61
CA LEU A 548 -19.06 -36.05 13.46
C LEU A 548 -19.82 -35.32 14.57
N ILE A 549 -19.22 -34.30 15.16
CA ILE A 549 -19.87 -33.45 16.14
C ILE A 549 -19.69 -31.98 15.79
N GLY A 550 -20.52 -31.12 16.36
CA GLY A 550 -20.35 -29.67 16.30
C GLY A 550 -20.52 -29.06 14.90
N LEU A 551 -21.19 -29.72 13.96
CA LEU A 551 -21.37 -29.22 12.60
C LEU A 551 -22.07 -27.87 12.60
N GLN A 552 -21.44 -26.89 11.95
CA GLN A 552 -22.04 -25.58 11.70
C GLN A 552 -23.10 -25.67 10.59
N VAL A 553 -24.11 -24.77 10.62
CA VAL A 553 -25.23 -24.77 9.67
C VAL A 553 -24.79 -24.80 8.20
N PRO A 554 -23.80 -23.99 7.74
CA PRO A 554 -23.33 -24.04 6.36
C PRO A 554 -22.71 -25.40 5.98
N VAL A 555 -21.96 -26.01 6.89
CA VAL A 555 -21.32 -27.32 6.67
C VAL A 555 -22.38 -28.43 6.61
N LEU A 556 -23.33 -28.39 7.53
CA LEU A 556 -24.44 -29.34 7.57
C LEU A 556 -25.28 -29.28 6.28
N ARG A 557 -25.57 -28.06 5.78
CA ARG A 557 -26.28 -27.86 4.50
C ARG A 557 -25.56 -28.54 3.33
N VAL A 558 -24.25 -28.41 3.24
CA VAL A 558 -23.44 -29.03 2.18
C VAL A 558 -23.47 -30.56 2.31
N LEU A 559 -23.31 -31.09 3.52
CA LEU A 559 -23.33 -32.54 3.76
C LEU A 559 -24.70 -33.19 3.45
N LEU A 560 -25.79 -32.51 3.83
CA LEU A 560 -27.16 -32.97 3.50
C LEU A 560 -27.43 -32.90 1.99
N SER A 561 -26.96 -31.85 1.31
CA SER A 561 -27.11 -31.73 -0.15
C SER A 561 -26.32 -32.77 -0.94
N ALA A 562 -25.27 -33.33 -0.35
CA ALA A 562 -24.42 -34.34 -0.98
C ALA A 562 -24.91 -35.78 -0.79
N ASP A 563 -25.99 -36.00 -0.03
CA ASP A 563 -26.60 -37.31 0.28
C ASP A 563 -25.58 -38.38 0.70
N LEU A 564 -24.65 -38.01 1.59
CA LEU A 564 -23.63 -38.93 2.11
C LEU A 564 -24.27 -39.98 3.01
N LYS A 565 -24.20 -41.24 2.60
CA LYS A 565 -24.69 -42.38 3.38
C LYS A 565 -23.71 -42.72 4.52
N GLY A 566 -24.27 -43.02 5.70
CA GLY A 566 -23.46 -43.51 6.83
C GLY A 566 -22.82 -42.46 7.70
N VAL A 567 -23.20 -41.19 7.57
CA VAL A 567 -22.72 -40.10 8.44
C VAL A 567 -23.42 -40.15 9.79
N LEU A 568 -22.65 -40.43 10.84
CA LEU A 568 -23.10 -40.28 12.21
C LEU A 568 -22.82 -38.89 12.74
N TYR A 569 -23.89 -38.18 13.10
CA TYR A 569 -23.82 -36.82 13.65
C TYR A 569 -24.39 -36.77 15.07
N PHE A 570 -23.67 -36.12 15.98
CA PHE A 570 -24.11 -35.88 17.33
C PHE A 570 -24.01 -34.38 17.67
N SER A 571 -24.93 -33.93 18.51
CA SER A 571 -24.93 -32.51 18.92
C SER A 571 -23.87 -32.20 19.95
N THR A 572 -23.52 -33.18 20.81
CA THR A 572 -22.54 -32.99 21.88
C THR A 572 -21.50 -34.10 21.89
N MET A 573 -20.32 -33.80 22.47
CA MET A 573 -19.24 -34.75 22.63
C MET A 573 -19.66 -35.92 23.53
N GLU A 574 -20.41 -35.67 24.59
CA GLU A 574 -20.85 -36.65 25.56
C GLU A 574 -21.79 -37.71 24.92
N GLU A 575 -22.69 -37.30 24.06
CA GLU A 575 -23.57 -38.16 23.29
C GLU A 575 -22.79 -39.08 22.36
N ALA A 576 -21.82 -38.52 21.63
CA ALA A 576 -20.96 -39.28 20.71
C ALA A 576 -20.10 -40.32 21.47
N GLU A 577 -19.46 -39.91 22.56
CA GLU A 577 -18.67 -40.82 23.38
C GLU A 577 -19.51 -41.95 24.01
N LYS A 578 -20.68 -41.60 24.52
CA LYS A 578 -21.59 -42.57 25.13
C LYS A 578 -22.02 -43.63 24.10
N TYR A 579 -22.37 -43.16 22.88
CA TYR A 579 -22.75 -44.06 21.80
C TYR A 579 -21.62 -44.99 21.38
N LEU A 580 -20.42 -44.45 21.19
CA LEU A 580 -19.25 -45.23 20.75
C LEU A 580 -18.71 -46.21 21.82
N LYS A 581 -19.00 -45.96 23.12
CA LYS A 581 -18.63 -46.84 24.23
C LYS A 581 -19.66 -47.90 24.52
N GLN A 582 -20.93 -47.78 24.15
CA GLN A 582 -22.04 -48.65 24.53
C GLN A 582 -22.35 -49.81 23.55
N GLU A 583 -22.15 -49.64 22.24
CA GLU A 583 -22.36 -50.72 21.26
C GLU A 583 -21.45 -50.64 20.03
N PRO A 584 -20.34 -51.38 19.97
CA PRO A 584 -19.63 -51.59 18.73
C PRO A 584 -20.44 -52.46 17.78
N GLY A 585 -21.22 -51.86 16.87
CA GLY A 585 -22.03 -52.60 15.90
C GLY A 585 -23.48 -52.12 15.69
N ALA A 586 -23.94 -51.08 16.38
CA ALA A 586 -25.25 -50.48 16.15
C ALA A 586 -25.31 -49.85 14.75
N GLN A 587 -26.45 -50.01 14.07
CA GLN A 587 -26.66 -49.48 12.72
C GLN A 587 -26.54 -47.94 12.74
N PRO A 588 -25.76 -47.32 11.83
CA PRO A 588 -25.59 -45.88 11.79
C PRO A 588 -26.92 -45.18 11.50
N TYR A 589 -27.26 -44.20 12.30
CA TYR A 589 -28.29 -43.22 11.93
C TYR A 589 -27.78 -42.43 10.73
N ASN A 590 -28.46 -42.56 9.60
CA ASN A 590 -28.19 -41.70 8.46
C ASN A 590 -28.43 -40.25 8.87
N VAL A 591 -27.61 -39.31 8.42
CA VAL A 591 -27.93 -37.88 8.49
C VAL A 591 -29.14 -37.66 7.59
N SER A 592 -30.35 -37.85 8.16
CA SER A 592 -31.62 -37.44 7.58
C SER A 592 -32.05 -36.15 8.27
N GLU A 593 -32.92 -35.39 7.64
CA GLU A 593 -33.51 -34.17 8.26
C GLU A 593 -34.05 -34.46 9.66
N ASP A 594 -34.46 -35.71 9.93
CA ASP A 594 -35.05 -36.16 11.21
C ASP A 594 -34.04 -36.25 12.37
N SER A 595 -32.75 -36.34 12.10
CA SER A 595 -31.70 -36.43 13.13
C SER A 595 -31.05 -35.07 13.50
N VAL A 596 -31.43 -33.99 12.81
CA VAL A 596 -30.93 -32.64 13.05
C VAL A 596 -31.78 -31.94 14.10
N PRO A 597 -31.21 -31.27 15.11
CA PRO A 597 -31.99 -30.51 16.10
C PRO A 597 -32.93 -29.49 15.45
N GLU A 598 -34.17 -29.42 15.94
CA GLU A 598 -35.23 -28.56 15.35
C GLU A 598 -34.83 -27.11 15.12
N HIS A 599 -34.00 -26.53 16.04
CA HIS A 599 -33.53 -25.16 15.89
C HIS A 599 -32.56 -24.98 14.70
N LYS A 600 -31.80 -26.04 14.31
CA LYS A 600 -30.95 -26.02 13.12
C LYS A 600 -31.74 -26.29 11.83
N ILE A 601 -32.79 -27.09 11.89
CA ILE A 601 -33.70 -27.29 10.75
C ILE A 601 -34.37 -25.98 10.36
N ALA A 602 -34.80 -25.18 11.32
CA ALA A 602 -35.40 -23.87 11.06
C ALA A 602 -34.40 -22.92 10.33
N LEU A 603 -33.12 -22.96 10.68
CA LEU A 603 -32.05 -22.18 10.02
C LEU A 603 -31.66 -22.73 8.64
N LEU A 604 -31.88 -24.02 8.38
CA LEU A 604 -31.66 -24.62 7.07
C LEU A 604 -32.75 -24.24 6.05
N LYS A 605 -33.97 -23.99 6.52
CA LYS A 605 -35.14 -23.61 5.70
C LYS A 605 -35.23 -22.10 5.45
N ALA A 606 -34.52 -21.26 6.22
CA ALA A 606 -34.40 -19.83 6.02
C ALA A 606 -33.22 -19.49 5.11
#